data_b1d4ef67b8a94dd3a5e5a0c17df2f4cb
#
_entry.id   b1d4ef67b8a94dd3a5e5a0c17df2f4cb
#
_cell.length_a   1.000
_cell.length_b   1.000
_cell.length_c   1.000
_cell.angle_alpha   90.00
_cell.angle_beta   90.00
_cell.angle_gamma   90.00
#
_symmetry.space_group_name_H-M   'P 1'
#
loop_
_entity.id
_entity.type
_entity.pdbx_description
1 polymer ?
#
loop_
_entity_poly.entity_id
_entity_poly.type
_entity_poly.pdbx_seq_one_letter_code
_entity_poly.pdbx_strand_id
1 'polypeptide(L)'
;WTGSYEKVIREGLESIIRELEEKKAGIEGNLLHNQMDKIYYLDAAILSCKAMITYAHRYADRAEAMAAEESDPVRRAELETIAEICRHVPEHPARNFYEAVQAQWFLQVGYRLENMNGGGVGLGRLDQYLYPLYKAGLEDGALTEERAMEILECMFIKVGEVVPYQGKSTAGGHEEIGRA
;
A
#
# COMPACT_ATOMS: atom_id res chain seq x y z
N TRP A 1 -8.19 -12.43 -5.16
CA TRP A 1 -6.78 -12.30 -5.59
C TRP A 1 -5.99 -11.53 -4.56
N THR A 2 -4.66 -11.56 -4.66
CA THR A 2 -3.75 -10.96 -3.69
C THR A 2 -2.76 -10.06 -4.46
N GLY A 3 -2.49 -8.88 -3.92
CA GLY A 3 -1.50 -7.96 -4.50
C GLY A 3 -0.07 -8.40 -4.24
N SER A 4 0.87 -7.83 -4.98
CA SER A 4 2.31 -8.08 -4.81
C SER A 4 2.90 -7.19 -3.70
N TYR A 5 2.36 -7.31 -2.48
CA TYR A 5 2.77 -6.49 -1.33
C TYR A 5 4.25 -6.65 -0.99
N GLU A 6 4.73 -7.91 -0.94
CA GLU A 6 6.13 -8.21 -0.62
C GLU A 6 7.11 -7.48 -1.54
N LYS A 7 6.86 -7.49 -2.86
CA LYS A 7 7.73 -6.83 -3.82
C LYS A 7 7.82 -5.32 -3.56
N VAL A 8 6.68 -4.66 -3.31
CA VAL A 8 6.66 -3.21 -3.04
C VAL A 8 7.32 -2.88 -1.71
N ILE A 9 7.07 -3.66 -0.65
CA ILE A 9 7.71 -3.45 0.65
C ILE A 9 9.24 -3.56 0.53
N ARG A 10 9.73 -4.53 -0.26
CA ARG A 10 11.16 -4.79 -0.40
C ARG A 10 11.88 -3.89 -1.39
N GLU A 11 11.22 -3.44 -2.44
CA GLU A 11 11.87 -2.76 -3.57
C GLU A 11 11.40 -1.32 -3.78
N GLY A 12 10.21 -0.97 -3.28
CA GLY A 12 9.56 0.32 -3.54
C GLY A 12 8.94 0.41 -4.94
N LEU A 13 7.98 1.32 -5.11
CA LEU A 13 7.33 1.56 -6.41
C LEU A 13 8.26 2.22 -7.42
N GLU A 14 9.21 3.04 -6.97
CA GLU A 14 10.20 3.68 -7.86
C GLU A 14 11.05 2.64 -8.61
N SER A 15 11.47 1.58 -7.91
CA SER A 15 12.21 0.47 -8.54
C SER A 15 11.36 -0.28 -9.57
N ILE A 16 10.08 -0.49 -9.25
CA ILE A 16 9.14 -1.13 -10.16
C ILE A 16 8.89 -0.26 -11.39
N ILE A 17 8.76 1.06 -11.23
CA ILE A 17 8.62 2.00 -12.35
C ILE A 17 9.83 1.89 -13.29
N ARG A 18 11.05 1.90 -12.76
CA ARG A 18 12.28 1.73 -13.57
C ARG A 18 12.28 0.42 -14.34
N GLU A 19 11.92 -0.69 -13.70
CA GLU A 19 11.80 -2.01 -14.36
C GLU A 19 10.79 -1.97 -15.52
N LEU A 20 9.65 -1.30 -15.35
CA LEU A 20 8.62 -1.17 -16.36
C LEU A 20 9.08 -0.25 -17.52
N GLU A 21 9.75 0.86 -17.22
CA GLU A 21 10.33 1.78 -18.21
C GLU A 21 11.42 1.09 -19.05
N GLU A 22 12.29 0.31 -18.44
CA GLU A 22 13.29 -0.51 -19.16
C GLU A 22 12.65 -1.53 -20.09
N LYS A 23 11.63 -2.24 -19.63
CA LYS A 23 10.86 -3.19 -20.45
C LYS A 23 10.18 -2.48 -21.63
N LYS A 24 9.60 -1.30 -21.39
CA LYS A 24 8.98 -0.48 -22.44
C LYS A 24 10.00 -0.07 -23.50
N ALA A 25 11.14 0.47 -23.08
CA ALA A 25 12.22 0.88 -23.99
C ALA A 25 12.73 -0.28 -24.85
N GLY A 26 12.82 -1.49 -24.28
CA GLY A 26 13.19 -2.71 -25.03
C GLY A 26 12.17 -3.09 -26.12
N ILE A 27 10.89 -2.80 -25.90
CA ILE A 27 9.83 -3.05 -26.91
C ILE A 27 9.88 -1.95 -27.98
N GLU A 28 9.97 -0.67 -27.59
CA GLU A 28 10.03 0.49 -28.50
C GLU A 28 11.21 0.43 -29.46
N GLY A 29 12.36 -0.11 -29.00
CA GLY A 29 13.55 -0.32 -29.82
C GLY A 29 13.41 -1.40 -30.89
N ASN A 30 12.37 -2.24 -30.85
CA ASN A 30 12.16 -3.34 -31.78
C ASN A 30 10.67 -3.60 -32.02
N LEU A 31 9.95 -2.55 -32.48
CA LEU A 31 8.51 -2.59 -32.72
C LEU A 31 8.11 -3.55 -33.83
N LEU A 32 7.57 -4.71 -33.44
CA LEU A 32 6.82 -5.60 -34.29
C LEU A 32 5.31 -5.29 -34.22
N HIS A 33 4.59 -5.53 -35.29
CA HIS A 33 3.23 -5.04 -35.63
C HIS A 33 2.10 -5.26 -34.57
N ASN A 34 2.33 -5.96 -33.45
CA ASN A 34 1.28 -6.19 -32.42
C ASN A 34 1.74 -5.90 -30.99
N GLN A 35 2.71 -5.02 -30.78
CA GLN A 35 3.26 -4.74 -29.45
C GLN A 35 2.71 -3.45 -28.81
N MET A 36 1.87 -2.69 -29.51
CA MET A 36 1.29 -1.45 -28.98
C MET A 36 0.47 -1.68 -27.71
N ASP A 37 -0.30 -2.78 -27.64
CA ASP A 37 -1.09 -3.12 -26.45
C ASP A 37 -0.19 -3.35 -25.23
N LYS A 38 1.01 -3.91 -25.43
CA LYS A 38 1.99 -4.08 -24.34
C LYS A 38 2.54 -2.74 -23.86
N ILE A 39 2.80 -1.81 -24.78
CA ILE A 39 3.24 -0.45 -24.44
C ILE A 39 2.16 0.27 -23.64
N TYR A 40 0.91 0.24 -24.10
CA TYR A 40 -0.22 0.83 -23.37
C TYR A 40 -0.40 0.22 -21.97
N TYR A 41 -0.25 -1.09 -21.86
CA TYR A 41 -0.30 -1.77 -20.54
C TYR A 41 0.82 -1.30 -19.63
N LEU A 42 2.07 -1.19 -20.12
CA LEU A 42 3.21 -0.72 -19.34
C LEU A 42 3.03 0.75 -18.93
N ASP A 43 2.54 1.60 -19.84
CA ASP A 43 2.23 3.00 -19.53
C ASP A 43 1.16 3.13 -18.43
N ALA A 44 0.09 2.32 -18.53
CA ALA A 44 -0.94 2.30 -17.50
C ALA A 44 -0.41 1.82 -16.15
N ALA A 45 0.45 0.79 -16.13
CA ALA A 45 1.07 0.30 -14.91
C ALA A 45 2.01 1.34 -14.28
N ILE A 46 2.84 2.01 -15.09
CA ILE A 46 3.71 3.12 -14.63
C ILE A 46 2.87 4.26 -14.06
N LEU A 47 1.80 4.65 -14.74
CA LEU A 47 0.90 5.71 -14.28
C LEU A 47 0.25 5.34 -12.95
N SER A 48 -0.21 4.10 -12.78
CA SER A 48 -0.80 3.61 -11.54
C SER A 48 0.20 3.66 -10.37
N CYS A 49 1.45 3.25 -10.60
CA CYS A 49 2.49 3.36 -9.58
C CYS A 49 2.77 4.83 -9.20
N LYS A 50 2.91 5.73 -10.18
CA LYS A 50 3.10 7.17 -9.94
C LYS A 50 1.91 7.81 -9.21
N ALA A 51 0.69 7.37 -9.52
CA ALA A 51 -0.52 7.83 -8.82
C ALA A 51 -0.51 7.42 -7.34
N MET A 52 -0.07 6.21 -7.01
CA MET A 52 0.04 5.75 -5.63
C MET A 52 1.10 6.52 -4.84
N ILE A 53 2.24 6.83 -5.44
CA ILE A 53 3.27 7.68 -4.83
C ILE A 53 2.69 9.08 -4.56
N THR A 54 2.04 9.68 -5.55
CA THR A 54 1.37 10.99 -5.39
C THR A 54 0.32 10.96 -4.28
N TYR A 55 -0.45 9.89 -4.19
CA TYR A 55 -1.46 9.72 -3.14
C TYR A 55 -0.81 9.69 -1.76
N ALA A 56 0.26 8.91 -1.57
CA ALA A 56 1.00 8.85 -0.30
C ALA A 56 1.59 10.22 0.09
N HIS A 57 2.22 10.91 -0.86
CA HIS A 57 2.79 12.25 -0.62
C HIS A 57 1.75 13.28 -0.20
N ARG A 58 0.52 13.22 -0.73
CA ARG A 58 -0.58 14.11 -0.27
C ARG A 58 -0.97 13.87 1.19
N TYR A 59 -0.87 12.62 1.67
CA TYR A 59 -1.05 12.33 3.10
C TYR A 59 0.12 12.85 3.94
N ALA A 60 1.35 12.77 3.43
CA ALA A 60 2.51 13.37 4.07
C ALA A 60 2.33 14.90 4.20
N ASP A 61 1.98 15.60 3.11
CA ASP A 61 1.72 17.05 3.12
C ASP A 61 0.62 17.42 4.12
N ARG A 62 -0.44 16.61 4.20
CA ARG A 62 -1.52 16.82 5.16
C ARG A 62 -1.08 16.63 6.60
N ALA A 63 -0.30 15.59 6.89
CA ALA A 63 0.23 15.33 8.22
C ALA A 63 1.20 16.43 8.67
N GLU A 64 2.09 16.91 7.78
CA GLU A 64 2.97 18.05 8.03
C GLU A 64 2.17 19.33 8.38
N ALA A 65 1.13 19.63 7.60
CA ALA A 65 0.27 20.78 7.88
C ALA A 65 -0.44 20.66 9.23
N MET A 66 -0.93 19.47 9.59
CA MET A 66 -1.54 19.21 10.89
C MET A 66 -0.53 19.32 12.03
N ALA A 67 0.69 18.81 11.85
CA ALA A 67 1.76 18.91 12.84
C ALA A 67 2.13 20.37 13.14
N ALA A 68 2.14 21.23 12.11
CA ALA A 68 2.44 22.66 12.28
C ALA A 68 1.39 23.41 13.11
N GLU A 69 0.13 22.95 13.10
CA GLU A 69 -0.99 23.54 13.85
C GLU A 69 -1.21 22.89 15.23
N GLU A 70 -0.56 21.72 15.49
CA GLU A 70 -0.78 20.93 16.71
C GLU A 70 -0.04 21.53 17.91
N SER A 71 -0.75 21.72 19.00
CA SER A 71 -0.21 22.27 20.25
C SER A 71 0.35 21.19 21.19
N ASP A 72 -0.22 19.98 21.17
CA ASP A 72 0.26 18.87 21.95
C ASP A 72 1.58 18.32 21.35
N PRO A 73 2.71 18.37 22.09
CA PRO A 73 3.99 17.93 21.58
C PRO A 73 4.03 16.42 21.25
N VAL A 74 3.26 15.60 21.96
CA VAL A 74 3.20 14.16 21.70
C VAL A 74 2.48 13.92 20.38
N ARG A 75 1.33 14.54 20.21
CA ARG A 75 0.55 14.41 18.96
C ARG A 75 1.28 15.00 17.77
N ARG A 76 1.99 16.11 17.94
CA ARG A 76 2.83 16.71 16.90
C ARG A 76 3.91 15.71 16.43
N ALA A 77 4.64 15.09 17.35
CA ALA A 77 5.68 14.11 17.00
C ALA A 77 5.12 12.89 16.27
N GLU A 78 3.90 12.45 16.63
CA GLU A 78 3.21 11.38 15.89
C GLU A 78 2.89 11.80 14.45
N LEU A 79 2.37 13.02 14.25
CA LEU A 79 2.04 13.54 12.92
C LEU A 79 3.30 13.72 12.06
N GLU A 80 4.41 14.19 12.63
CA GLU A 80 5.70 14.28 11.95
C GLU A 80 6.19 12.88 11.52
N THR A 81 6.06 11.89 12.39
CA THR A 81 6.39 10.49 12.08
C THR A 81 5.52 9.95 10.94
N ILE A 82 4.21 10.20 10.96
CA ILE A 82 3.29 9.80 9.90
C ILE A 82 3.69 10.47 8.58
N ALA A 83 4.03 11.77 8.61
CA ALA A 83 4.46 12.50 7.42
C ALA A 83 5.73 11.91 6.81
N GLU A 84 6.75 11.62 7.64
CA GLU A 84 8.00 10.98 7.20
C GLU A 84 7.73 9.63 6.53
N ILE A 85 6.94 8.77 7.20
CA ILE A 85 6.58 7.45 6.68
C ILE A 85 5.86 7.57 5.33
N CYS A 86 4.84 8.41 5.25
CA CYS A 86 4.07 8.61 4.01
C CYS A 86 4.90 9.26 2.89
N ARG A 87 5.95 10.00 3.23
CA ARG A 87 6.91 10.56 2.26
C ARG A 87 7.84 9.49 1.70
N HIS A 88 8.14 8.47 2.49
CA HIS A 88 9.07 7.42 2.13
C HIS A 88 8.40 6.24 1.41
N VAL A 89 7.34 5.70 1.99
CA VAL A 89 6.62 4.53 1.42
C VAL A 89 5.28 4.94 0.79
N PRO A 90 4.85 4.27 -0.28
CA PRO A 90 5.38 3.08 -0.95
C PRO A 90 6.40 3.37 -2.06
N GLU A 91 6.90 4.60 -2.20
CA GLU A 91 7.85 4.98 -3.23
C GLU A 91 9.16 4.21 -3.11
N HIS A 92 9.74 4.18 -1.91
CA HIS A 92 11.00 3.52 -1.58
C HIS A 92 10.79 2.24 -0.76
N PRO A 93 11.81 1.36 -0.66
CA PRO A 93 11.77 0.17 0.20
C PRO A 93 11.48 0.53 1.65
N ALA A 94 10.64 -0.26 2.32
CA ALA A 94 10.38 -0.07 3.75
C ALA A 94 11.64 -0.35 4.58
N ARG A 95 11.99 0.57 5.49
CA ARG A 95 13.16 0.49 6.37
C ARG A 95 12.85 -0.23 7.68
N ASN A 96 11.60 -0.24 8.10
CA ASN A 96 11.15 -0.79 9.38
C ASN A 96 9.73 -1.38 9.28
N PHE A 97 9.30 -2.00 10.37
CA PHE A 97 7.99 -2.66 10.45
C PHE A 97 6.81 -1.71 10.21
N TYR A 98 6.84 -0.50 10.78
CA TYR A 98 5.76 0.47 10.60
C TYR A 98 5.62 0.90 9.14
N GLU A 99 6.74 1.21 8.48
CA GLU A 99 6.76 1.54 7.05
C GLU A 99 6.23 0.39 6.18
N ALA A 100 6.58 -0.86 6.52
CA ALA A 100 6.08 -2.02 5.78
C ALA A 100 4.55 -2.16 5.89
N VAL A 101 3.99 -1.98 7.08
CA VAL A 101 2.55 -1.99 7.30
C VAL A 101 1.88 -0.81 6.58
N GLN A 102 2.48 0.38 6.61
CA GLN A 102 1.95 1.55 5.90
C GLN A 102 2.01 1.37 4.38
N ALA A 103 3.09 0.83 3.83
CA ALA A 103 3.19 0.52 2.41
C ALA A 103 2.12 -0.48 1.97
N GLN A 104 1.93 -1.54 2.76
CA GLN A 104 0.87 -2.52 2.53
C GLN A 104 -0.52 -1.87 2.54
N TRP A 105 -0.78 -0.96 3.49
CA TRP A 105 -2.04 -0.25 3.58
C TRP A 105 -2.30 0.64 2.35
N PHE A 106 -1.31 1.40 1.87
CA PHE A 106 -1.45 2.19 0.65
C PHE A 106 -1.84 1.34 -0.55
N LEU A 107 -1.20 0.19 -0.73
CA LEU A 107 -1.53 -0.73 -1.82
C LEU A 107 -2.95 -1.31 -1.66
N GLN A 108 -3.35 -1.65 -0.44
CA GLN A 108 -4.69 -2.15 -0.15
C GLN A 108 -5.76 -1.12 -0.53
N VAL A 109 -5.54 0.16 -0.21
CA VAL A 109 -6.43 1.26 -0.62
C VAL A 109 -6.43 1.40 -2.14
N GLY A 110 -5.28 1.38 -2.80
CA GLY A 110 -5.17 1.46 -4.25
C GLY A 110 -5.96 0.38 -4.96
N TYR A 111 -5.81 -0.88 -4.54
CA TYR A 111 -6.58 -2.00 -5.09
C TYR A 111 -8.09 -1.87 -4.85
N ARG A 112 -8.49 -1.28 -3.73
CA ARG A 112 -9.91 -1.03 -3.43
C ARG A 112 -10.48 0.08 -4.29
N LEU A 113 -9.72 1.15 -4.56
CA LEU A 113 -10.14 2.24 -5.44
C LEU A 113 -10.31 1.77 -6.89
N GLU A 114 -9.44 0.88 -7.37
CA GLU A 114 -9.52 0.34 -8.72
C GLU A 114 -10.64 -0.69 -8.87
N ASN A 115 -10.89 -1.51 -7.84
CA ASN A 115 -11.89 -2.57 -7.88
C ASN A 115 -13.09 -2.26 -6.98
N MET A 116 -13.84 -1.22 -7.32
CA MET A 116 -15.01 -0.75 -6.56
C MET A 116 -16.15 -1.79 -6.45
N ASN A 117 -16.18 -2.82 -7.30
CA ASN A 117 -17.24 -3.83 -7.34
C ASN A 117 -17.02 -5.02 -6.36
N GLY A 118 -16.20 -4.85 -5.35
CA GLY A 118 -16.24 -5.71 -4.18
C GLY A 118 -15.55 -7.07 -4.29
N GLY A 119 -14.70 -7.29 -5.27
CA GLY A 119 -13.81 -8.45 -5.23
C GLY A 119 -12.89 -8.35 -4.02
N GLY A 120 -12.92 -9.35 -3.12
CA GLY A 120 -12.05 -9.38 -1.95
C GLY A 120 -10.58 -9.34 -2.37
N VAL A 121 -9.86 -8.30 -1.97
CA VAL A 121 -8.40 -8.25 -2.10
C VAL A 121 -7.82 -8.78 -0.79
N GLY A 122 -7.26 -9.99 -0.85
CA GLY A 122 -6.61 -10.61 0.30
C GLY A 122 -5.28 -9.94 0.64
N LEU A 123 -4.96 -9.87 1.92
CA LEU A 123 -3.68 -9.32 2.41
C LEU A 123 -2.49 -10.26 2.14
N GLY A 124 -2.75 -11.49 1.67
CA GLY A 124 -1.72 -12.48 1.43
C GLY A 124 -1.09 -13.01 2.72
N ARG A 125 0.18 -13.38 2.65
CA ARG A 125 0.94 -13.93 3.76
C ARG A 125 1.64 -12.83 4.54
N LEU A 126 0.84 -12.00 5.27
CA LEU A 126 1.32 -10.95 6.17
C LEU A 126 2.41 -11.45 7.11
N ASP A 127 2.20 -12.63 7.66
CA ASP A 127 3.13 -13.31 8.55
C ASP A 127 4.52 -13.54 7.92
N GLN A 128 4.60 -13.66 6.61
CA GLN A 128 5.88 -13.92 5.92
C GLN A 128 6.58 -12.63 5.48
N TYR A 129 5.87 -11.74 4.80
CA TYR A 129 6.54 -10.56 4.24
C TYR A 129 6.79 -9.44 5.23
N LEU A 130 6.06 -9.39 6.37
CA LEU A 130 6.34 -8.45 7.46
C LEU A 130 7.35 -8.97 8.46
N TYR A 131 7.48 -10.31 8.59
CA TYR A 131 8.32 -10.94 9.62
C TYR A 131 9.78 -10.50 9.62
N PRO A 132 10.47 -10.35 8.47
CA PRO A 132 11.88 -9.90 8.48
C PRO A 132 12.08 -8.55 9.17
N LEU A 133 11.22 -7.57 8.89
CA LEU A 133 11.29 -6.23 9.48
C LEU A 133 10.79 -6.21 10.94
N TYR A 134 9.80 -7.03 11.27
CA TYR A 134 9.38 -7.25 12.66
C TYR A 134 10.52 -7.80 13.49
N LYS A 135 11.16 -8.87 13.03
CA LYS A 135 12.27 -9.53 13.72
C LYS A 135 13.45 -8.58 13.90
N ALA A 136 13.86 -7.90 12.84
CA ALA A 136 14.95 -6.92 12.89
C ALA A 136 14.67 -5.80 13.90
N GLY A 137 13.47 -5.25 13.92
CA GLY A 137 13.07 -4.19 14.86
C GLY A 137 13.04 -4.63 16.31
N LEU A 138 12.74 -5.91 16.61
CA LEU A 138 12.85 -6.48 17.95
C LEU A 138 14.32 -6.69 18.37
N GLU A 139 15.15 -7.17 17.45
CA GLU A 139 16.56 -7.47 17.71
C GLU A 139 17.40 -6.20 17.97
N ASP A 140 17.09 -5.10 17.27
CA ASP A 140 17.76 -3.81 17.45
C ASP A 140 17.12 -2.91 18.52
N GLY A 141 15.96 -3.32 19.06
CA GLY A 141 15.24 -2.60 20.11
C GLY A 141 14.45 -1.38 19.61
N ALA A 142 14.33 -1.17 18.29
CA ALA A 142 13.54 -0.09 17.71
C ALA A 142 12.03 -0.39 17.72
N LEU A 143 11.64 -1.65 17.92
CA LEU A 143 10.25 -2.12 17.99
C LEU A 143 10.05 -2.96 19.24
N THR A 144 8.89 -2.83 19.89
CA THR A 144 8.42 -3.76 20.93
C THR A 144 7.26 -4.60 20.40
N GLU A 145 6.98 -5.74 21.05
CA GLU A 145 5.84 -6.59 20.69
C GLU A 145 4.51 -5.83 20.84
N GLU A 146 4.37 -5.02 21.89
CA GLU A 146 3.19 -4.20 22.14
C GLU A 146 2.98 -3.17 21.04
N ARG A 147 4.07 -2.50 20.61
CA ARG A 147 3.99 -1.51 19.52
C ARG A 147 3.67 -2.17 18.19
N ALA A 148 4.23 -3.33 17.91
CA ALA A 148 3.90 -4.09 16.69
C ALA A 148 2.43 -4.51 16.67
N MET A 149 1.90 -4.96 17.81
CA MET A 149 0.49 -5.32 17.96
C MET A 149 -0.41 -4.12 17.70
N GLU A 150 -0.12 -2.97 18.33
CA GLU A 150 -0.88 -1.74 18.14
C GLU A 150 -0.93 -1.31 16.66
N ILE A 151 0.20 -1.36 15.96
CA ILE A 151 0.27 -1.03 14.52
C ILE A 151 -0.62 -1.97 13.68
N LEU A 152 -0.59 -3.27 13.98
CA LEU A 152 -1.44 -4.25 13.29
C LEU A 152 -2.93 -4.07 13.62
N GLU A 153 -3.27 -3.81 14.88
CA GLU A 153 -4.65 -3.52 15.29
C GLU A 153 -5.21 -2.30 14.55
N CYS A 154 -4.44 -1.21 14.47
CA CYS A 154 -4.79 -0.03 13.67
C CYS A 154 -5.02 -0.38 12.20
N MET A 155 -4.15 -1.20 11.60
CA MET A 155 -4.32 -1.65 10.22
C MET A 155 -5.60 -2.48 10.05
N PHE A 156 -5.89 -3.44 10.93
CA PHE A 156 -7.08 -4.27 10.82
C PHE A 156 -8.38 -3.47 11.03
N ILE A 157 -8.38 -2.47 11.92
CA ILE A 157 -9.49 -1.53 12.05
C ILE A 157 -9.73 -0.82 10.71
N LYS A 158 -8.67 -0.31 10.07
CA LYS A 158 -8.76 0.35 8.76
C LYS A 158 -9.24 -0.58 7.65
N VAL A 159 -8.80 -1.83 7.65
CA VAL A 159 -9.32 -2.84 6.70
C VAL A 159 -10.83 -3.05 6.88
N GLY A 160 -11.33 -3.04 8.12
CA GLY A 160 -12.74 -3.14 8.44
C GLY A 160 -13.56 -1.90 8.04
N GLU A 161 -12.97 -0.71 8.02
CA GLU A 161 -13.63 0.53 7.59
C GLU A 161 -13.83 0.62 6.07
N VAL A 162 -12.97 -0.01 5.28
CA VAL A 162 -13.04 -0.01 3.80
C VAL A 162 -14.01 -1.08 3.34
N VAL A 163 -15.31 -0.87 3.56
CA VAL A 163 -16.37 -1.76 3.09
C VAL A 163 -16.72 -1.40 1.65
N PRO A 164 -16.68 -2.36 0.69
CA PRO A 164 -17.13 -2.11 -0.66
C PRO A 164 -18.62 -1.79 -0.66
N TYR A 165 -19.03 -0.77 -1.46
CA TYR A 165 -20.45 -0.51 -1.68
C TYR A 165 -21.07 -1.73 -2.39
N GLN A 166 -21.94 -2.43 -1.71
CA GLN A 166 -22.72 -3.53 -2.28
C GLN A 166 -24.12 -3.00 -2.59
N GLY A 167 -24.50 -3.02 -3.86
CA GLY A 167 -25.87 -2.73 -4.26
C GLY A 167 -26.83 -3.76 -3.67
N LYS A 168 -28.12 -3.41 -3.54
CA LYS A 168 -29.17 -4.27 -2.96
C LYS A 168 -29.23 -5.69 -3.57
N SER A 169 -28.82 -5.87 -4.83
CA SER A 169 -28.80 -7.18 -5.52
C SER A 169 -27.68 -8.11 -5.05
N THR A 170 -26.60 -7.59 -4.45
CA THR A 170 -25.50 -8.39 -3.91
C THR A 170 -25.64 -8.67 -2.42
N ALA A 171 -26.40 -7.85 -1.68
CA ALA A 171 -26.67 -8.05 -0.26
C ALA A 171 -27.54 -9.31 0.00
N GLY A 172 -28.45 -9.66 -0.93
CA GLY A 172 -29.30 -10.86 -0.81
C GLY A 172 -28.55 -12.19 -0.97
N GLY A 173 -27.43 -12.23 -1.69
CA GLY A 173 -26.65 -13.45 -1.92
C GLY A 173 -25.81 -13.90 -0.72
N HIS A 174 -25.51 -12.99 0.20
CA HIS A 174 -24.74 -13.33 1.42
C HIS A 174 -25.59 -13.80 2.59
N GLU A 175 -26.89 -13.47 2.62
CA GLU A 175 -27.81 -13.98 3.65
C GLU A 175 -28.14 -15.47 3.47
N GLU A 176 -28.08 -16.01 2.25
CA GLU A 176 -28.36 -17.44 1.99
C GLU A 176 -27.19 -18.35 2.36
N ILE A 177 -25.95 -17.87 2.35
CA ILE A 177 -24.77 -18.70 2.71
C ILE A 177 -24.67 -18.94 4.23
N GLY A 178 -25.27 -18.09 5.04
CA GLY A 178 -25.28 -18.22 6.50
C GLY A 178 -26.44 -19.05 7.09
N ARG A 179 -27.29 -19.65 6.25
CA ARG A 179 -28.48 -20.45 6.69
C ARG A 179 -28.46 -21.92 6.26
N ALA A 180 -27.30 -22.40 5.76
CA ALA A 180 -27.13 -23.82 5.43
C ALA A 180 -26.40 -24.58 6.55
#